data_59e3ca4c6520e26f9eace2921abf4164
#
_entry.id   59e3ca4c6520e26f9eace2921abf4164
#
_cell.length_a   1.000
_cell.length_b   1.000
_cell.length_c   1.000
_cell.angle_alpha   90.00
_cell.angle_beta   90.00
_cell.angle_gamma   90.00
#
_symmetry.space_group_name_H-M   'P 1'
#
loop_
_entity.id
_entity.type
_entity.pdbx_description
1 polymer ?
#
loop_
_entity_poly.entity_id
_entity_poly.type
_entity_poly.pdbx_seq_one_letter_code
_entity_poly.pdbx_strand_id
1 'polypeptide(L)'
;LINMSVDDYNAYTAADGEYGWSNEELFQNTLNTEIETLEGEGLSTEEISAKLFHKGMRTLNASNLQPKTQYTTFVAGIVYEDGEALITTAPKELRYRSGEAANNDLTFDIDVTNVEHYSAEIRITPSDPNAEYYYYIGYINSQKRSMKPIDIATSAVTEYIYYWENYTELKR
;
A
#
# COMPACT_ATOMS: atom_id res chain seq x y z
N LEU A 1 14.49 7.81 -1.06
CA LEU A 1 13.96 7.21 -2.30
C LEU A 1 12.46 7.32 -2.27
N ILE A 2 11.86 7.80 -3.33
CA ILE A 2 10.42 7.87 -3.52
C ILE A 2 10.03 6.90 -4.62
N ASN A 3 9.00 6.09 -4.40
CA ASN A 3 8.44 5.17 -5.37
C ASN A 3 6.91 5.32 -5.40
N MET A 4 6.34 5.59 -6.56
CA MET A 4 4.89 5.79 -6.71
C MET A 4 4.40 5.26 -8.06
N SER A 5 3.08 5.07 -8.20
CA SER A 5 2.51 4.77 -9.51
C SER A 5 2.69 5.94 -10.48
N VAL A 6 2.72 5.67 -11.78
CA VAL A 6 2.80 6.74 -12.78
C VAL A 6 1.52 7.57 -12.80
N ASP A 7 0.40 6.99 -12.41
CA ASP A 7 -0.88 7.72 -12.31
C ASP A 7 -0.83 8.74 -11.16
N ASP A 8 -0.31 8.35 -9.98
CA ASP A 8 -0.09 9.28 -8.87
C ASP A 8 0.93 10.37 -9.25
N TYR A 9 2.04 9.97 -9.88
CA TYR A 9 3.03 10.92 -10.38
C TYR A 9 2.41 11.97 -11.31
N ASN A 10 1.61 11.53 -12.28
CA ASN A 10 0.95 12.43 -13.20
C ASN A 10 -0.07 13.35 -12.49
N ALA A 11 -0.74 12.90 -11.45
CA ALA A 11 -1.66 13.73 -10.67
C ALA A 11 -0.94 14.94 -10.04
N TYR A 12 0.31 14.77 -9.62
CA TYR A 12 1.11 15.86 -9.05
C TYR A 12 1.81 16.75 -10.09
N THR A 13 2.22 16.19 -11.23
CA THR A 13 3.13 16.87 -12.17
C THR A 13 2.48 17.36 -13.44
N ALA A 14 1.23 16.98 -13.73
CA ALA A 14 0.51 17.47 -14.92
C ALA A 14 0.35 18.99 -14.86
N ALA A 15 0.66 19.66 -15.98
CA ALA A 15 0.63 21.13 -16.05
C ALA A 15 -0.77 21.73 -15.88
N ASP A 16 -1.81 20.94 -16.13
CA ASP A 16 -3.24 21.25 -15.92
C ASP A 16 -3.78 20.60 -14.61
N GLY A 17 -2.91 19.94 -13.83
CA GLY A 17 -3.24 19.35 -12.56
C GLY A 17 -3.31 20.37 -11.43
N GLU A 18 -3.76 19.91 -10.26
CA GLU A 18 -3.91 20.74 -9.07
C GLU A 18 -2.60 21.39 -8.61
N TYR A 19 -1.46 20.70 -8.81
CA TYR A 19 -0.16 21.10 -8.30
C TYR A 19 0.82 21.54 -9.39
N GLY A 20 0.90 20.84 -10.51
CA GLY A 20 1.83 21.13 -11.61
C GLY A 20 3.31 21.12 -11.21
N TRP A 21 3.67 20.29 -10.21
CA TRP A 21 5.01 20.26 -9.63
C TRP A 21 6.06 19.73 -10.60
N SER A 22 7.23 20.34 -10.55
CA SER A 22 8.45 19.75 -11.11
C SER A 22 8.88 18.51 -10.30
N ASN A 23 9.80 17.70 -10.84
CA ASN A 23 10.33 16.54 -10.14
C ASN A 23 11.04 16.93 -8.82
N GLU A 24 11.69 18.08 -8.79
CA GLU A 24 12.33 18.61 -7.58
C GLU A 24 11.29 18.97 -6.51
N GLU A 25 10.24 19.69 -6.89
CA GLU A 25 9.17 20.07 -5.98
C GLU A 25 8.42 18.85 -5.46
N LEU A 26 8.11 17.88 -6.33
CA LEU A 26 7.49 16.63 -5.93
C LEU A 26 8.36 15.87 -4.91
N PHE A 27 9.66 15.76 -5.20
CA PHE A 27 10.59 15.06 -4.32
C PHE A 27 10.71 15.78 -2.97
N GLN A 28 10.89 17.12 -2.97
CA GLN A 28 11.02 17.89 -1.76
C GLN A 28 9.76 17.87 -0.90
N ASN A 29 8.59 18.05 -1.50
CA ASN A 29 7.32 18.03 -0.77
C ASN A 29 7.03 16.65 -0.16
N THR A 30 7.27 15.57 -0.91
CA THR A 30 7.12 14.21 -0.39
C THR A 30 8.07 13.95 0.79
N LEU A 31 9.32 14.38 0.67
CA LEU A 31 10.32 14.22 1.71
C LEU A 31 9.95 15.00 2.98
N ASN A 32 9.53 16.25 2.82
CA ASN A 32 9.09 17.09 3.96
C ASN A 32 7.89 16.47 4.68
N THR A 33 6.89 16.00 3.94
CA THR A 33 5.70 15.32 4.52
C THR A 33 6.11 14.07 5.31
N GLU A 34 7.09 13.31 4.82
CA GLU A 34 7.58 12.11 5.50
C GLU A 34 8.34 12.47 6.79
N ILE A 35 9.16 13.53 6.75
CA ILE A 35 9.84 14.06 7.94
C ILE A 35 8.82 14.56 8.98
N GLU A 36 7.89 15.41 8.58
CA GLU A 36 6.84 15.95 9.47
C GLU A 36 6.01 14.82 10.12
N THR A 37 5.72 13.76 9.37
CA THR A 37 5.01 12.59 9.89
C THR A 37 5.81 11.91 11.00
N LEU A 38 7.11 11.68 10.78
CA LEU A 38 7.98 11.04 11.76
C LEU A 38 8.23 11.92 12.99
N GLU A 39 8.33 13.23 12.82
CA GLU A 39 8.37 14.20 13.92
C GLU A 39 7.08 14.16 14.74
N GLY A 40 5.92 14.09 14.07
CA GLY A 40 4.62 13.92 14.71
C GLY A 40 4.48 12.61 15.50
N GLU A 41 5.21 11.55 15.08
CA GLU A 41 5.35 10.29 15.83
C GLU A 41 6.33 10.40 17.02
N GLY A 42 7.02 11.51 17.17
CA GLY A 42 7.93 11.79 18.27
C GLY A 42 9.37 11.30 18.05
N LEU A 43 9.78 11.01 16.81
CA LEU A 43 11.16 10.63 16.50
C LEU A 43 12.09 11.84 16.58
N SER A 44 13.29 11.63 17.08
CA SER A 44 14.37 12.64 17.06
C SER A 44 14.94 12.81 15.65
N THR A 45 15.65 13.93 15.43
CA THR A 45 16.36 14.21 14.16
C THR A 45 17.31 13.08 13.77
N GLU A 46 18.03 12.48 14.74
CA GLU A 46 18.94 11.38 14.50
C GLU A 46 18.22 10.10 14.08
N GLU A 47 17.06 9.80 14.69
CA GLU A 47 16.25 8.64 14.33
C GLU A 47 15.63 8.79 12.96
N ILE A 48 15.14 9.98 12.63
CA ILE A 48 14.63 10.33 11.28
C ILE A 48 15.75 10.18 10.25
N SER A 49 16.93 10.73 10.53
CA SER A 49 18.10 10.59 9.66
C SER A 49 18.46 9.13 9.39
N ALA A 50 18.49 8.30 10.43
CA ALA A 50 18.82 6.88 10.31
C ALA A 50 17.74 6.09 9.53
N LYS A 51 16.48 6.49 9.62
CA LYS A 51 15.35 5.84 8.96
C LYS A 51 15.25 6.20 7.47
N LEU A 52 15.43 7.47 7.13
CA LEU A 52 15.19 7.98 5.78
C LEU A 52 16.44 8.05 4.90
N PHE A 53 17.61 8.37 5.48
CA PHE A 53 18.81 8.68 4.69
C PHE A 53 19.84 7.57 4.76
N HIS A 54 20.39 7.22 3.60
CA HIS A 54 21.29 6.10 3.47
C HIS A 54 22.57 6.50 2.73
N LYS A 55 23.68 5.87 3.11
CA LYS A 55 24.99 6.06 2.47
C LYS A 55 25.45 4.78 1.78
N GLY A 56 26.13 4.92 0.65
CA GLY A 56 26.72 3.81 -0.10
C GLY A 56 25.70 3.03 -0.94
N MET A 57 26.10 1.86 -1.44
CA MET A 57 25.26 0.99 -2.26
C MET A 57 24.24 0.26 -1.41
N ARG A 58 22.99 0.23 -1.88
CA ARG A 58 21.91 -0.50 -1.24
C ARG A 58 21.01 -1.17 -2.26
N THR A 59 20.57 -2.38 -1.94
CA THR A 59 19.48 -3.06 -2.67
C THR A 59 18.19 -2.88 -1.89
N LEU A 60 17.16 -2.42 -2.56
CA LEU A 60 15.82 -2.22 -2.00
C LEU A 60 14.84 -3.12 -2.75
N ASN A 61 13.92 -3.71 -2.02
CA ASN A 61 12.82 -4.48 -2.59
C ASN A 61 11.54 -3.64 -2.49
N ALA A 62 10.94 -3.32 -3.62
CA ALA A 62 9.61 -2.75 -3.64
C ALA A 62 8.58 -3.87 -3.42
N SER A 63 7.74 -3.72 -2.42
CA SER A 63 6.64 -4.65 -2.08
C SER A 63 5.28 -3.97 -2.26
N ASN A 64 4.22 -4.75 -2.22
CA ASN A 64 2.82 -4.27 -2.34
C ASN A 64 2.53 -3.53 -3.64
N LEU A 65 3.24 -3.87 -4.71
CA LEU A 65 3.00 -3.27 -6.01
C LEU A 65 1.71 -3.83 -6.62
N GLN A 66 0.91 -2.95 -7.22
CA GLN A 66 -0.22 -3.36 -8.05
C GLN A 66 0.29 -4.11 -9.30
N PRO A 67 -0.33 -5.22 -9.71
CA PRO A 67 0.08 -5.93 -10.92
C PRO A 67 -0.06 -5.08 -12.18
N LYS A 68 0.81 -5.31 -13.17
CA LYS A 68 0.80 -4.65 -14.49
C LYS A 68 0.80 -3.11 -14.45
N THR A 69 1.21 -2.52 -13.34
CA THR A 69 1.19 -1.09 -13.11
C THR A 69 2.55 -0.47 -13.41
N GLN A 70 2.54 0.70 -14.02
CA GLN A 70 3.76 1.48 -14.22
C GLN A 70 4.08 2.28 -12.96
N TYR A 71 5.34 2.22 -12.57
CA TYR A 71 5.89 2.94 -11.42
C TYR A 71 7.03 3.84 -11.86
N THR A 72 7.19 4.93 -11.14
CA THR A 72 8.37 5.78 -11.22
C THR A 72 9.04 5.84 -9.86
N THR A 73 10.35 5.83 -9.87
CA THR A 73 11.20 5.89 -8.67
C THR A 73 12.16 7.05 -8.81
N PHE A 74 12.29 7.85 -7.77
CA PHE A 74 13.22 8.98 -7.70
C PHE A 74 14.27 8.78 -6.63
N VAL A 75 15.50 9.16 -6.94
CA VAL A 75 16.63 9.20 -6.01
C VAL A 75 17.34 10.55 -6.17
N ALA A 76 17.63 11.20 -5.05
CA ALA A 76 18.41 12.42 -5.02
C ALA A 76 19.46 12.39 -3.90
N GLY A 77 20.50 13.19 -4.05
CA GLY A 77 21.41 13.51 -2.96
C GLY A 77 20.72 14.47 -1.98
N ILE A 78 20.91 14.23 -0.69
CA ILE A 78 20.28 14.98 0.40
C ILE A 78 21.34 15.35 1.43
N VAL A 79 21.24 16.57 1.97
CA VAL A 79 21.84 16.96 3.24
C VAL A 79 20.69 17.18 4.23
N TYR A 80 20.81 16.60 5.41
CA TYR A 80 19.84 16.75 6.48
C TYR A 80 20.53 17.27 7.73
N GLU A 81 20.25 18.51 8.09
CA GLU A 81 20.83 19.23 9.21
C GLU A 81 19.74 20.06 9.90
N ASP A 82 19.78 20.14 11.22
CA ASP A 82 18.86 20.92 12.06
C ASP A 82 17.36 20.67 11.82
N GLY A 83 16.98 19.45 11.40
CA GLY A 83 15.60 19.07 11.08
C GLY A 83 15.16 19.46 9.66
N GLU A 84 16.03 20.04 8.85
CA GLU A 84 15.74 20.42 7.47
C GLU A 84 16.47 19.52 6.47
N ALA A 85 15.74 19.04 5.46
CA ALA A 85 16.30 18.25 4.36
C ALA A 85 16.42 19.12 3.10
N LEU A 86 17.64 19.22 2.56
CA LEU A 86 17.93 19.96 1.34
C LEU A 86 18.36 18.98 0.23
N ILE A 87 17.73 19.08 -0.93
CA ILE A 87 18.15 18.35 -2.13
C ILE A 87 19.44 18.97 -2.67
N THR A 88 20.47 18.14 -2.84
CA THR A 88 21.80 18.60 -3.31
C THR A 88 22.08 18.18 -4.75
N THR A 89 21.30 17.29 -5.33
CA THR A 89 21.40 16.87 -6.73
C THR A 89 20.01 16.78 -7.36
N ALA A 90 19.90 17.08 -8.65
CA ALA A 90 18.64 16.86 -9.36
C ALA A 90 18.16 15.41 -9.17
N PRO A 91 16.86 15.19 -8.89
CA PRO A 91 16.30 13.86 -8.73
C PRO A 91 16.48 13.02 -10.00
N LYS A 92 17.06 11.83 -9.85
CA LYS A 92 17.17 10.87 -10.94
C LYS A 92 15.97 9.95 -10.96
N GLU A 93 15.29 9.93 -12.09
CA GLU A 93 14.11 9.11 -12.32
C GLU A 93 14.46 7.75 -12.93
N LEU A 94 13.77 6.70 -12.48
CA LEU A 94 13.73 5.39 -13.10
C LEU A 94 12.27 4.93 -13.21
N ARG A 95 11.84 4.57 -14.41
CA ARG A 95 10.51 3.97 -14.65
C ARG A 95 10.64 2.46 -14.84
N TYR A 96 9.68 1.74 -14.28
CA TYR A 96 9.56 0.30 -14.46
C TYR A 96 8.09 -0.12 -14.41
N ARG A 97 7.81 -1.34 -14.82
CA ARG A 97 6.48 -1.92 -14.73
C ARG A 97 6.52 -3.14 -13.83
N SER A 98 5.57 -3.24 -12.91
CA SER A 98 5.38 -4.44 -12.11
C SER A 98 4.94 -5.61 -12.97
N GLY A 99 5.28 -6.82 -12.53
CA GLY A 99 4.88 -8.06 -13.18
C GLY A 99 3.37 -8.25 -13.24
N GLU A 100 2.96 -9.30 -13.91
CA GLU A 100 1.57 -9.76 -13.86
C GLU A 100 1.26 -10.19 -12.43
N ALA A 101 -0.01 -10.08 -12.02
CA ALA A 101 -0.47 -10.82 -10.85
C ALA A 101 -0.09 -12.29 -11.07
N ALA A 102 0.36 -12.96 -10.03
CA ALA A 102 0.46 -14.41 -10.09
C ALA A 102 -0.88 -14.89 -10.66
N ASN A 103 -0.83 -15.64 -11.76
CA ASN A 103 -2.05 -16.07 -12.44
C ASN A 103 -2.78 -17.02 -11.50
N ASN A 104 -3.70 -16.48 -10.77
CA ASN A 104 -4.53 -17.26 -9.89
C ASN A 104 -5.76 -17.67 -10.70
N ASP A 105 -5.61 -18.73 -11.52
CA ASP A 105 -6.75 -19.53 -11.97
C ASP A 105 -7.39 -20.26 -10.77
N LEU A 106 -7.12 -19.77 -9.56
CA LEU A 106 -7.67 -20.28 -8.34
C LEU A 106 -9.19 -20.09 -8.35
N THR A 107 -9.88 -21.19 -8.39
CA THR A 107 -11.34 -21.23 -8.27
C THR A 107 -11.74 -21.90 -6.97
N PHE A 108 -12.92 -21.62 -6.51
CA PHE A 108 -13.49 -22.18 -5.30
C PHE A 108 -14.81 -22.86 -5.61
N ASP A 109 -14.97 -24.06 -5.11
CA ASP A 109 -16.26 -24.71 -4.99
C ASP A 109 -16.79 -24.49 -3.58
N ILE A 110 -18.03 -23.99 -3.46
CA ILE A 110 -18.63 -23.61 -2.17
C ILE A 110 -19.96 -24.32 -2.02
N ASP A 111 -19.97 -25.25 -1.09
CA ASP A 111 -21.21 -26.00 -0.68
C ASP A 111 -21.75 -25.44 0.63
N VAL A 112 -23.05 -25.26 0.67
CA VAL A 112 -23.78 -24.91 1.91
C VAL A 112 -24.76 -26.04 2.24
N THR A 113 -24.54 -26.66 3.38
CA THR A 113 -25.34 -27.81 3.83
C THR A 113 -25.82 -27.59 5.27
N ASN A 114 -26.66 -28.46 5.76
CA ASN A 114 -27.15 -28.45 7.14
C ASN A 114 -27.64 -27.07 7.61
N VAL A 115 -28.42 -26.40 6.74
CA VAL A 115 -28.97 -25.07 7.03
C VAL A 115 -30.07 -25.21 8.05
N GLU A 116 -29.87 -24.63 9.23
CA GLU A 116 -30.79 -24.57 10.35
C GLU A 116 -31.19 -23.12 10.64
N HIS A 117 -31.96 -22.94 11.72
CA HIS A 117 -32.48 -21.59 12.07
C HIS A 117 -31.42 -20.56 12.36
N TYR A 118 -30.30 -20.98 12.96
CA TYR A 118 -29.19 -20.12 13.38
C TYR A 118 -27.79 -20.57 12.91
N SER A 119 -27.74 -21.65 12.12
CA SER A 119 -26.50 -22.27 11.68
C SER A 119 -26.58 -22.82 10.27
N ALA A 120 -25.44 -22.91 9.62
CA ALA A 120 -25.23 -23.63 8.38
C ALA A 120 -23.80 -24.18 8.36
N GLU A 121 -23.61 -25.28 7.65
CA GLU A 121 -22.27 -25.80 7.35
C GLU A 121 -21.84 -25.27 5.97
N ILE A 122 -20.67 -24.64 5.90
CA ILE A 122 -20.11 -24.10 4.66
C ILE A 122 -18.80 -24.83 4.39
N ARG A 123 -18.71 -25.49 3.24
CA ARG A 123 -17.48 -26.13 2.77
C ARG A 123 -16.91 -25.32 1.63
N ILE A 124 -15.65 -24.94 1.74
CA ILE A 124 -14.90 -24.21 0.72
C ILE A 124 -13.79 -25.13 0.21
N THR A 125 -13.80 -25.41 -1.08
CA THR A 125 -12.80 -26.27 -1.72
C THR A 125 -12.06 -25.45 -2.79
N PRO A 126 -10.81 -25.03 -2.55
CA PRO A 126 -10.00 -24.36 -3.55
C PRO A 126 -9.55 -25.37 -4.62
N SER A 127 -9.37 -24.92 -5.86
CA SER A 127 -8.81 -25.73 -6.96
C SER A 127 -7.36 -26.13 -6.74
N ASP A 128 -6.60 -25.34 -5.98
CA ASP A 128 -5.29 -25.68 -5.45
C ASP A 128 -5.38 -25.86 -3.93
N PRO A 129 -5.19 -27.08 -3.40
CA PRO A 129 -5.31 -27.36 -1.98
C PRO A 129 -4.22 -26.70 -1.11
N ASN A 130 -3.15 -26.18 -1.73
CA ASN A 130 -2.08 -25.46 -1.04
C ASN A 130 -2.24 -23.94 -1.09
N ALA A 131 -3.27 -23.43 -1.77
CA ALA A 131 -3.50 -22.01 -1.87
C ALA A 131 -3.96 -21.41 -0.54
N GLU A 132 -3.35 -20.30 -0.17
CA GLU A 132 -3.82 -19.49 0.94
C GLU A 132 -4.99 -18.63 0.46
N TYR A 133 -6.07 -18.58 1.25
CA TYR A 133 -7.22 -17.75 0.95
C TYR A 133 -7.86 -17.19 2.21
N TYR A 134 -8.56 -16.08 2.04
CA TYR A 134 -9.36 -15.46 3.09
C TYR A 134 -10.84 -15.66 2.78
N TYR A 135 -11.66 -15.96 3.80
CA TYR A 135 -13.10 -15.98 3.69
C TYR A 135 -13.75 -15.01 4.66
N TYR A 136 -14.88 -14.47 4.24
CA TYR A 136 -15.71 -13.61 5.06
C TYR A 136 -17.17 -14.06 5.01
N ILE A 137 -17.77 -14.21 6.19
CA ILE A 137 -19.19 -14.52 6.33
C ILE A 137 -19.84 -13.31 7.01
N GLY A 138 -20.75 -12.67 6.34
CA GLY A 138 -21.40 -11.48 6.86
C GLY A 138 -22.84 -11.30 6.41
N TYR A 139 -23.57 -10.52 7.18
CA TYR A 139 -24.94 -10.15 6.83
C TYR A 139 -24.95 -9.15 5.66
N ILE A 140 -25.75 -9.45 4.64
CA ILE A 140 -25.95 -8.54 3.49
C ILE A 140 -27.12 -7.59 3.80
N ASN A 141 -26.77 -6.38 4.24
CA ASN A 141 -27.75 -5.30 4.39
C ASN A 141 -28.08 -4.61 3.05
N SER A 142 -28.99 -3.66 3.07
CA SER A 142 -29.43 -2.94 1.87
C SER A 142 -28.28 -2.19 1.15
N GLN A 143 -27.28 -1.70 1.89
CA GLN A 143 -26.14 -1.00 1.33
C GLN A 143 -25.18 -1.98 0.61
N LYS A 144 -24.91 -3.14 1.21
CA LYS A 144 -24.04 -4.17 0.61
C LYS A 144 -24.66 -4.85 -0.61
N ARG A 145 -25.99 -4.84 -0.77
CA ARG A 145 -26.67 -5.43 -1.95
C ARG A 145 -26.34 -4.74 -3.26
N SER A 146 -25.95 -3.46 -3.23
CA SER A 146 -25.56 -2.68 -4.42
C SER A 146 -24.06 -2.71 -4.72
N MET A 147 -23.25 -3.27 -3.81
CA MET A 147 -21.80 -3.36 -3.98
C MET A 147 -21.42 -4.61 -4.78
N LYS A 148 -20.33 -4.51 -5.54
CA LYS A 148 -19.73 -5.68 -6.17
C LYS A 148 -19.12 -6.61 -5.12
N PRO A 149 -19.14 -7.94 -5.31
CA PRO A 149 -18.53 -8.86 -4.36
C PRO A 149 -17.07 -8.54 -4.02
N ILE A 150 -16.30 -8.08 -5.00
CA ILE A 150 -14.89 -7.69 -4.78
C ILE A 150 -14.76 -6.50 -3.84
N ASP A 151 -15.64 -5.50 -3.93
CA ASP A 151 -15.60 -4.33 -3.08
C ASP A 151 -15.94 -4.69 -1.63
N ILE A 152 -16.88 -5.63 -1.43
CA ILE A 152 -17.23 -6.18 -0.11
C ILE A 152 -16.03 -6.93 0.48
N ALA A 153 -15.38 -7.78 -0.31
CA ALA A 153 -14.21 -8.54 0.13
C ALA A 153 -13.05 -7.62 0.48
N THR A 154 -12.77 -6.63 -0.36
CA THR A 154 -11.70 -5.64 -0.11
C THR A 154 -11.95 -4.87 1.18
N SER A 155 -13.16 -4.38 1.40
CA SER A 155 -13.52 -3.67 2.63
C SER A 155 -13.35 -4.56 3.87
N ALA A 156 -13.77 -5.82 3.81
CA ALA A 156 -13.65 -6.76 4.91
C ALA A 156 -12.18 -7.06 5.26
N VAL A 157 -11.32 -7.22 4.25
CA VAL A 157 -9.87 -7.43 4.46
C VAL A 157 -9.24 -6.18 5.05
N THR A 158 -9.57 -4.99 4.55
CA THR A 158 -9.04 -3.72 5.05
C THR A 158 -9.44 -3.49 6.51
N GLU A 159 -10.72 -3.72 6.86
CA GLU A 159 -11.18 -3.63 8.25
C GLU A 159 -10.46 -4.62 9.16
N TYR A 160 -10.24 -5.86 8.69
CA TYR A 160 -9.54 -6.88 9.46
C TYR A 160 -8.08 -6.50 9.72
N ILE A 161 -7.34 -6.04 8.70
CA ILE A 161 -5.96 -5.59 8.82
C ILE A 161 -5.89 -4.40 9.79
N TYR A 162 -6.73 -3.38 9.61
CA TYR A 162 -6.79 -2.22 10.48
C TYR A 162 -7.03 -2.61 11.95
N TYR A 163 -7.93 -3.57 12.19
CA TYR A 163 -8.22 -4.06 13.54
C TYR A 163 -7.02 -4.75 14.18
N TRP A 164 -6.32 -5.58 13.41
CA TRP A 164 -5.11 -6.27 13.90
C TRP A 164 -3.95 -5.30 14.18
N GLU A 165 -3.73 -4.34 13.34
CA GLU A 165 -2.65 -3.35 13.51
C GLU A 165 -2.88 -2.45 14.73
N ASN A 166 -4.14 -2.06 15.00
CA ASN A 166 -4.45 -1.07 16.03
C ASN A 166 -4.92 -1.68 17.37
N TYR A 167 -5.29 -2.96 17.42
CA TYR A 167 -5.88 -3.59 18.61
C TYR A 167 -5.20 -4.90 19.04
N THR A 168 -4.00 -5.19 18.58
CA THR A 168 -3.24 -6.40 18.97
C THR A 168 -2.91 -6.46 20.47
N GLU A 169 -2.93 -5.34 21.18
CA GLU A 169 -2.69 -5.28 22.62
C GLU A 169 -3.87 -5.78 23.47
N LEU A 170 -5.06 -5.92 22.92
CA LEU A 170 -6.26 -6.35 23.66
C LEU A 170 -6.40 -7.88 23.78
N LYS A 171 -5.44 -8.66 23.30
CA LYS A 171 -5.44 -10.14 23.33
C LYS A 171 -4.37 -10.74 24.23
N ARG A 172 -3.90 -10.02 25.25
CA ARG A 172 -3.11 -10.61 26.34
C ARG A 172 -3.92 -10.78 27.60
#